data_f93e06b03aca7a5cdc3f5295c7c09c29
#
_entry.id   f93e06b03aca7a5cdc3f5295c7c09c29
#
_cell.length_a   1.000
_cell.length_b   1.000
_cell.length_c   1.000
_cell.angle_alpha   90.00
_cell.angle_beta   90.00
_cell.angle_gamma   90.00
#
_symmetry.space_group_name_H-M   'P 1'
#
loop_
_entity.id
_entity.type
_entity.pdbx_description
1 polymer ?
#
loop_
_entity_poly.entity_id
_entity_poly.type
_entity_poly.pdbx_seq_one_letter_code
_entity_poly.pdbx_strand_id
1 'polypeptide(L)'
;MERFDAVVIGAGAAGMFCAAMAGQAGRRVLLLDNGKKPGRKILMSGGGRCNFTNLYVEPAAYLSQNRHFCKSALARYTQWDFIDLVGKHGIAWHEKTLGQLFCDDSAQQIVDMLVTECEKGGVVMRLRTEVLEVARDDQGYTLQLNGETVSADSLVIASGGLSMPGLGASPFGYKIAEQFGLKVLPTRAGLVPFTLHKPLLEQLQTLSGVSVPSAITAEDGTVFRENLLFTHRGLSGPAVLQISSYWQPGEFVTVNLLPECDLDAFLNEQRTAHPNQSLKNTLAMQLPKRLVECLQALGQIPDVSLKQLNSREQEMLVETLTNWRVQPNGTEGYRTAEVTLGGVDTNELSSRTMEARNVPGLYFIGEVMDVTGWLGGYNFQWAWASAWACAQALAEDK
;
A
#
# COMPACT_ATOMS: atom_id res chain seq x y z
N MET A 1 22.22 26.09 20.62
CA MET A 1 21.07 25.38 19.99
C MET A 1 21.05 25.78 18.52
N GLU A 2 21.16 24.82 17.64
CA GLU A 2 21.12 25.08 16.19
C GLU A 2 19.67 25.27 15.74
N ARG A 3 19.41 26.27 14.85
CA ARG A 3 18.08 26.62 14.37
C ARG A 3 17.95 26.35 12.88
N PHE A 4 16.81 25.80 12.49
CA PHE A 4 16.44 25.51 11.10
C PHE A 4 15.11 26.20 10.77
N ASP A 5 14.82 26.39 9.49
CA ASP A 5 13.49 26.84 9.05
C ASP A 5 12.48 25.67 9.22
N ALA A 6 12.91 24.46 8.90
CA ALA A 6 12.10 23.26 9.06
C ALA A 6 12.91 22.06 9.55
N VAL A 7 12.32 21.26 10.42
CA VAL A 7 12.80 19.92 10.77
C VAL A 7 11.81 18.90 10.22
N VAL A 8 12.32 17.93 9.45
CA VAL A 8 11.55 16.81 8.91
C VAL A 8 11.96 15.53 9.64
N ILE A 9 10.99 14.81 10.22
CA ILE A 9 11.24 13.56 10.95
C ILE A 9 10.80 12.38 10.11
N GLY A 10 11.74 11.55 9.69
CA GLY A 10 11.60 10.38 8.85
C GLY A 10 12.26 10.56 7.49
N ALA A 11 13.39 9.88 7.24
CA ALA A 11 14.10 9.85 5.96
C ALA A 11 13.59 8.72 5.06
N GLY A 12 12.27 8.57 4.97
CA GLY A 12 11.58 7.76 3.99
C GLY A 12 11.28 8.54 2.70
N ALA A 13 10.42 7.99 1.86
CA ALA A 13 10.04 8.59 0.58
C ALA A 13 9.52 10.02 0.74
N ALA A 14 8.49 10.22 1.55
CA ALA A 14 7.88 11.53 1.76
C ALA A 14 8.85 12.53 2.40
N GLY A 15 9.58 12.10 3.45
CA GLY A 15 10.47 13.00 4.19
C GLY A 15 11.66 13.47 3.37
N MET A 16 12.34 12.58 2.66
CA MET A 16 13.45 12.97 1.77
C MET A 16 12.97 13.91 0.66
N PHE A 17 11.85 13.59 0.03
CA PHE A 17 11.34 14.42 -1.05
C PHE A 17 10.90 15.81 -0.58
N CYS A 18 10.19 15.88 0.56
CA CYS A 18 9.82 17.17 1.18
C CYS A 18 11.06 18.00 1.53
N ALA A 19 12.03 17.41 2.22
CA ALA A 19 13.25 18.10 2.61
C ALA A 19 14.04 18.62 1.40
N ALA A 20 14.16 17.79 0.35
CA ALA A 20 14.84 18.18 -0.89
C ALA A 20 14.16 19.39 -1.55
N MET A 21 12.84 19.34 -1.73
CA MET A 21 12.09 20.41 -2.40
C MET A 21 12.08 21.70 -1.58
N ALA A 22 11.93 21.64 -0.27
CA ALA A 22 12.01 22.80 0.62
C ALA A 22 13.42 23.39 0.64
N GLY A 23 14.46 22.56 0.69
CA GLY A 23 15.85 22.99 0.62
C GLY A 23 16.18 23.71 -0.71
N GLN A 24 15.75 23.15 -1.83
CA GLN A 24 15.92 23.77 -3.15
C GLN A 24 15.15 25.08 -3.30
N ALA A 25 14.08 25.27 -2.53
CA ALA A 25 13.36 26.53 -2.43
C ALA A 25 14.05 27.56 -1.47
N GLY A 26 15.23 27.25 -0.95
CA GLY A 26 16.05 28.13 -0.13
C GLY A 26 15.80 28.03 1.38
N ARG A 27 15.11 26.99 1.85
CA ARG A 27 14.91 26.75 3.29
C ARG A 27 16.09 25.99 3.88
N ARG A 28 16.46 26.35 5.10
CA ARG A 28 17.42 25.60 5.90
C ARG A 28 16.70 24.41 6.57
N VAL A 29 16.89 23.19 6.02
CA VAL A 29 16.16 22.01 6.44
C VAL A 29 17.08 21.00 7.14
N LEU A 30 16.61 20.48 8.28
CA LEU A 30 17.17 19.32 8.95
C LEU A 30 16.27 18.12 8.73
N LEU A 31 16.82 17.03 8.19
CA LEU A 31 16.14 15.75 8.02
C LEU A 31 16.68 14.72 9.02
N LEU A 32 15.81 14.19 9.86
CA LEU A 32 16.15 13.24 10.93
C LEU A 32 15.59 11.85 10.67
N ASP A 33 16.38 10.82 10.96
CA ASP A 33 15.90 9.43 10.99
C ASP A 33 16.66 8.62 12.05
N ASN A 34 15.97 7.74 12.77
CA ASN A 34 16.58 6.85 13.74
C ASN A 34 17.30 5.65 13.11
N GLY A 35 17.09 5.41 11.83
CA GLY A 35 17.70 4.33 11.07
C GLY A 35 19.15 4.59 10.65
N LYS A 36 19.81 3.51 10.26
CA LYS A 36 21.20 3.57 9.77
C LYS A 36 21.32 4.02 8.31
N LYS A 37 20.23 3.91 7.55
CA LYS A 37 20.15 4.24 6.12
C LYS A 37 18.83 4.91 5.81
N PRO A 38 18.77 5.88 4.88
CA PRO A 38 17.52 6.46 4.41
C PRO A 38 16.78 5.48 3.49
N GLY A 39 15.49 5.69 3.29
CA GLY A 39 14.72 5.00 2.26
C GLY A 39 14.50 3.50 2.48
N ARG A 40 14.54 3.00 3.71
CA ARG A 40 14.47 1.55 4.01
C ARG A 40 13.26 0.85 3.38
N LYS A 41 12.07 1.44 3.43
CA LYS A 41 10.87 0.89 2.77
C LYS A 41 10.98 0.95 1.24
N ILE A 42 11.61 1.96 0.68
CA ILE A 42 11.87 2.06 -0.76
C ILE A 42 12.70 0.85 -1.23
N LEU A 43 13.80 0.56 -0.52
CA LEU A 43 14.72 -0.52 -0.87
C LEU A 43 14.06 -1.91 -0.86
N MET A 44 13.04 -2.11 -0.02
CA MET A 44 12.32 -3.38 0.08
C MET A 44 11.13 -3.47 -0.88
N SER A 45 10.66 -2.35 -1.39
CA SER A 45 9.47 -2.29 -2.22
C SER A 45 9.68 -2.89 -3.61
N GLY A 46 8.61 -3.43 -4.19
CA GLY A 46 8.64 -3.98 -5.53
C GLY A 46 9.66 -5.10 -5.75
N GLY A 47 9.96 -5.89 -4.71
CA GLY A 47 10.99 -6.93 -4.78
C GLY A 47 12.40 -6.37 -4.99
N GLY A 48 12.70 -5.18 -4.45
CA GLY A 48 13.98 -4.50 -4.58
C GLY A 48 14.13 -3.64 -5.85
N ARG A 49 13.04 -3.44 -6.61
CA ARG A 49 13.02 -2.60 -7.83
C ARG A 49 12.18 -1.34 -7.70
N CYS A 50 11.58 -1.10 -6.56
CA CYS A 50 10.70 0.02 -6.25
C CYS A 50 9.58 0.24 -7.27
N ASN A 51 8.36 -0.05 -6.88
CA ASN A 51 7.18 0.38 -7.63
C ASN A 51 6.89 1.85 -7.31
N PHE A 52 7.61 2.77 -7.98
CA PHE A 52 7.73 4.16 -7.56
C PHE A 52 6.52 5.04 -7.87
N THR A 53 5.65 4.64 -8.81
CA THR A 53 4.35 5.29 -9.09
C THR A 53 3.48 4.40 -9.97
N ASN A 54 2.32 4.92 -10.36
CA ASN A 54 1.38 4.26 -11.27
C ASN A 54 0.89 5.23 -12.35
N LEU A 55 0.70 4.74 -13.57
CA LEU A 55 0.20 5.56 -14.70
C LEU A 55 -1.25 6.03 -14.50
N TYR A 56 -2.05 5.27 -13.74
CA TYR A 56 -3.50 5.47 -13.56
C TYR A 56 -3.85 6.06 -12.19
N VAL A 57 -2.98 6.92 -11.66
CA VAL A 57 -3.25 7.60 -10.38
C VAL A 57 -4.50 8.47 -10.51
N GLU A 58 -5.48 8.18 -9.67
CA GLU A 58 -6.71 8.95 -9.53
C GLU A 58 -7.18 8.95 -8.06
N PRO A 59 -7.92 9.99 -7.62
CA PRO A 59 -8.37 10.05 -6.22
C PRO A 59 -9.22 8.88 -5.75
N ALA A 60 -9.95 8.21 -6.65
CA ALA A 60 -10.77 7.04 -6.34
C ALA A 60 -9.94 5.82 -5.88
N ALA A 61 -8.64 5.78 -6.21
CA ALA A 61 -7.72 4.73 -5.78
C ALA A 61 -7.20 4.91 -4.35
N TYR A 62 -7.71 5.88 -3.60
CA TYR A 62 -7.26 6.18 -2.23
C TYR A 62 -8.40 6.08 -1.22
N LEU A 63 -8.15 5.32 -0.14
CA LEU A 63 -9.03 5.22 1.01
C LEU A 63 -8.69 6.30 2.03
N SER A 64 -9.70 6.96 2.55
CA SER A 64 -9.63 7.93 3.64
C SER A 64 -11.04 8.17 4.15
N GLN A 65 -11.23 8.51 5.42
CA GLN A 65 -12.53 8.99 5.90
C GLN A 65 -12.94 10.29 5.17
N ASN A 66 -11.98 11.12 4.79
CA ASN A 66 -12.19 12.25 3.89
C ASN A 66 -11.66 11.91 2.48
N ARG A 67 -12.47 11.23 1.69
CA ARG A 67 -12.12 10.82 0.31
C ARG A 67 -11.73 11.96 -0.65
N HIS A 68 -11.95 13.21 -0.26
CA HIS A 68 -11.62 14.38 -1.06
C HIS A 68 -10.27 14.99 -0.72
N PHE A 69 -9.69 14.60 0.43
CA PHE A 69 -8.47 15.21 0.96
C PHE A 69 -7.28 15.11 0.00
N CYS A 70 -7.07 13.96 -0.64
CA CYS A 70 -5.91 13.73 -1.50
C CYS A 70 -5.97 14.47 -2.85
N LYS A 71 -7.15 14.96 -3.28
CA LYS A 71 -7.36 15.52 -4.63
C LYS A 71 -6.43 16.67 -4.96
N SER A 72 -6.29 17.62 -4.04
CA SER A 72 -5.48 18.83 -4.28
C SER A 72 -4.00 18.50 -4.47
N ALA A 73 -3.43 17.69 -3.59
CA ALA A 73 -2.02 17.32 -3.68
C ALA A 73 -1.72 16.49 -4.93
N LEU A 74 -2.54 15.46 -5.22
CA LEU A 74 -2.38 14.60 -6.40
C LEU A 74 -2.52 15.37 -7.72
N ALA A 75 -3.35 16.42 -7.77
CA ALA A 75 -3.51 17.24 -8.96
C ALA A 75 -2.34 18.22 -9.20
N ARG A 76 -1.66 18.66 -8.13
CA ARG A 76 -0.57 19.62 -8.20
C ARG A 76 0.80 18.99 -8.38
N TYR A 77 0.98 17.74 -7.92
CA TYR A 77 2.17 16.93 -8.17
C TYR A 77 1.72 15.55 -8.63
N THR A 78 1.76 15.35 -9.93
CA THR A 78 1.24 14.17 -10.60
C THR A 78 2.28 13.07 -10.73
N GLN A 79 1.85 11.86 -11.11
CA GLN A 79 2.77 10.79 -11.48
C GLN A 79 3.74 11.19 -12.61
N TRP A 80 3.31 12.04 -13.52
CA TRP A 80 4.15 12.52 -14.64
C TRP A 80 5.29 13.41 -14.17
N ASP A 81 5.07 14.22 -13.13
CA ASP A 81 6.10 15.03 -12.52
C ASP A 81 7.19 14.17 -11.88
N PHE A 82 6.80 13.09 -11.21
CA PHE A 82 7.78 12.17 -10.62
C PHE A 82 8.51 11.33 -11.68
N ILE A 83 7.80 10.85 -12.72
CA ILE A 83 8.41 10.18 -13.88
C ILE A 83 9.44 11.07 -14.55
N ASP A 84 9.15 12.36 -14.72
CA ASP A 84 10.10 13.34 -15.27
C ASP A 84 11.35 13.48 -14.39
N LEU A 85 11.19 13.53 -13.07
CA LEU A 85 12.32 13.54 -12.13
C LEU A 85 13.18 12.28 -12.25
N VAL A 86 12.56 11.09 -12.30
CA VAL A 86 13.25 9.82 -12.52
C VAL A 86 14.03 9.83 -13.84
N GLY A 87 13.41 10.35 -14.91
CA GLY A 87 14.04 10.52 -16.21
C GLY A 87 15.22 11.49 -16.19
N LYS A 88 15.13 12.62 -15.49
CA LYS A 88 16.24 13.59 -15.31
C LYS A 88 17.45 12.98 -14.63
N HIS A 89 17.25 11.97 -13.79
CA HIS A 89 18.34 11.22 -13.16
C HIS A 89 18.83 10.03 -14.01
N GLY A 90 18.30 9.84 -15.21
CA GLY A 90 18.71 8.77 -16.12
C GLY A 90 18.36 7.37 -15.62
N ILE A 91 17.37 7.24 -14.74
CA ILE A 91 16.93 5.95 -14.19
C ILE A 91 15.98 5.28 -15.20
N ALA A 92 16.38 4.12 -15.70
CA ALA A 92 15.55 3.30 -16.58
C ALA A 92 14.46 2.60 -15.80
N TRP A 93 13.27 2.53 -16.40
CA TRP A 93 12.09 1.93 -15.80
C TRP A 93 11.18 1.27 -16.85
N HIS A 94 10.30 0.39 -16.41
CA HIS A 94 9.29 -0.26 -17.23
C HIS A 94 7.93 -0.33 -16.53
N GLU A 95 6.88 -0.42 -17.32
CA GLU A 95 5.56 -0.82 -16.85
C GLU A 95 5.49 -2.35 -16.76
N LYS A 96 5.08 -2.88 -15.60
CA LYS A 96 4.91 -4.31 -15.42
C LYS A 96 3.50 -4.75 -15.80
N THR A 97 2.49 -4.25 -15.11
CA THR A 97 1.07 -4.50 -15.33
C THR A 97 0.24 -3.44 -14.62
N LEU A 98 -0.98 -3.18 -15.08
CA LEU A 98 -1.94 -2.27 -14.46
C LEU A 98 -1.33 -0.88 -14.12
N GLY A 99 -0.49 -0.35 -14.99
CA GLY A 99 0.13 0.96 -14.81
C GLY A 99 1.26 1.02 -13.79
N GLN A 100 1.69 -0.10 -13.21
CA GLN A 100 2.73 -0.15 -12.19
C GLN A 100 4.12 0.09 -12.79
N LEU A 101 4.84 1.11 -12.31
CA LEU A 101 6.17 1.46 -12.81
C LEU A 101 7.26 1.03 -11.85
N PHE A 102 8.23 0.28 -12.38
CA PHE A 102 9.38 -0.25 -11.64
C PHE A 102 10.68 0.22 -12.24
N CYS A 103 11.69 0.46 -11.40
CA CYS A 103 13.06 0.58 -11.88
C CYS A 103 13.52 -0.71 -12.55
N ASP A 104 14.26 -0.60 -13.64
CA ASP A 104 14.80 -1.77 -14.34
C ASP A 104 15.85 -2.50 -13.48
N ASP A 105 16.72 -1.76 -12.80
CA ASP A 105 17.84 -2.33 -12.06
C ASP A 105 17.55 -2.48 -10.57
N SER A 106 17.39 -1.38 -9.84
CA SER A 106 17.35 -1.41 -8.37
C SER A 106 16.58 -0.25 -7.76
N ALA A 107 15.89 -0.53 -6.67
CA ALA A 107 15.29 0.47 -5.78
C ALA A 107 16.32 1.45 -5.21
N GLN A 108 17.59 1.06 -5.13
CA GLN A 108 18.68 1.93 -4.67
C GLN A 108 18.78 3.20 -5.53
N GLN A 109 18.49 3.12 -6.83
CA GLN A 109 18.53 4.28 -7.72
C GLN A 109 17.54 5.38 -7.29
N ILE A 110 16.34 5.02 -6.80
CA ILE A 110 15.38 6.01 -6.26
C ILE A 110 15.91 6.64 -4.98
N VAL A 111 16.50 5.85 -4.09
CA VAL A 111 17.11 6.37 -2.85
C VAL A 111 18.26 7.32 -3.17
N ASP A 112 19.16 6.94 -4.07
CA ASP A 112 20.32 7.76 -4.48
C ASP A 112 19.86 9.07 -5.16
N MET A 113 18.81 9.00 -5.98
CA MET A 113 18.17 10.17 -6.57
C MET A 113 17.67 11.14 -5.48
N LEU A 114 16.92 10.63 -4.49
CA LEU A 114 16.39 11.46 -3.41
C LEU A 114 17.49 12.06 -2.53
N VAL A 115 18.55 11.31 -2.25
CA VAL A 115 19.73 11.82 -1.53
C VAL A 115 20.40 12.93 -2.33
N THR A 116 20.60 12.74 -3.62
CA THR A 116 21.16 13.78 -4.52
C THR A 116 20.29 15.04 -4.53
N GLU A 117 18.96 14.89 -4.58
CA GLU A 117 18.05 16.04 -4.50
C GLU A 117 18.13 16.76 -3.14
N CYS A 118 18.31 16.03 -2.03
CA CYS A 118 18.57 16.61 -0.72
C CYS A 118 19.90 17.39 -0.70
N GLU A 119 20.95 16.82 -1.26
CA GLU A 119 22.27 17.49 -1.37
C GLU A 119 22.19 18.79 -2.17
N LYS A 120 21.49 18.79 -3.31
CA LYS A 120 21.23 20.00 -4.11
C LYS A 120 20.50 21.09 -3.32
N GLY A 121 19.60 20.69 -2.41
CA GLY A 121 18.88 21.60 -1.51
C GLY A 121 19.67 22.01 -0.27
N GLY A 122 20.90 21.54 -0.07
CA GLY A 122 21.70 21.82 1.12
C GLY A 122 21.09 21.26 2.40
N VAL A 123 20.30 20.18 2.30
CA VAL A 123 19.64 19.54 3.44
C VAL A 123 20.68 18.91 4.37
N VAL A 124 20.56 19.21 5.67
CA VAL A 124 21.35 18.52 6.70
C VAL A 124 20.62 17.22 7.07
N MET A 125 21.18 16.08 6.70
CA MET A 125 20.59 14.77 7.04
C MET A 125 21.34 14.15 8.21
N ARG A 126 20.64 13.81 9.29
CA ARG A 126 21.20 13.12 10.46
C ARG A 126 20.48 11.80 10.66
N LEU A 127 21.18 10.72 10.34
CA LEU A 127 20.75 9.33 10.59
C LEU A 127 21.17 8.88 11.99
N ARG A 128 20.63 7.75 12.47
CA ARG A 128 20.86 7.23 13.82
C ARG A 128 20.55 8.25 14.92
N THR A 129 19.62 9.13 14.61
CA THR A 129 19.22 10.23 15.50
C THR A 129 17.80 10.00 15.98
N GLU A 130 17.65 9.84 17.28
CA GLU A 130 16.35 9.65 17.93
C GLU A 130 15.84 11.00 18.44
N VAL A 131 14.58 11.28 18.17
CA VAL A 131 13.86 12.42 18.75
C VAL A 131 13.23 11.94 20.05
N LEU A 132 13.71 12.47 21.18
CA LEU A 132 13.28 12.07 22.52
C LEU A 132 12.05 12.87 22.98
N GLU A 133 12.05 14.17 22.68
CA GLU A 133 10.98 15.08 23.08
C GLU A 133 10.79 16.17 22.04
N VAL A 134 9.55 16.59 21.87
CA VAL A 134 9.16 17.74 21.03
C VAL A 134 8.35 18.70 21.90
N ALA A 135 8.79 19.96 21.95
CA ALA A 135 8.07 21.05 22.59
C ALA A 135 7.77 22.15 21.57
N ARG A 136 6.75 22.96 21.86
CA ARG A 136 6.38 24.13 21.06
C ARG A 136 6.14 25.32 21.96
N ASP A 137 6.65 26.47 21.56
CA ASP A 137 6.39 27.75 22.17
C ASP A 137 6.14 28.86 21.12
N ASP A 138 6.18 30.12 21.50
CA ASP A 138 5.99 31.26 20.58
C ASP A 138 7.15 31.42 19.57
N GLN A 139 8.28 30.76 19.80
CA GLN A 139 9.46 30.80 18.94
C GLN A 139 9.50 29.64 17.95
N GLY A 140 8.55 28.70 18.00
CA GLY A 140 8.45 27.53 17.14
C GLY A 140 8.62 26.22 17.90
N TYR A 141 9.31 25.26 17.30
CA TYR A 141 9.50 23.90 17.82
C TYR A 141 10.91 23.72 18.36
N THR A 142 11.00 23.06 19.51
CA THR A 142 12.26 22.59 20.11
C THR A 142 12.25 21.09 20.18
N LEU A 143 13.28 20.45 19.65
CA LEU A 143 13.44 19.00 19.63
C LEU A 143 14.67 18.62 20.48
N GLN A 144 14.45 17.77 21.48
CA GLN A 144 15.51 17.12 22.22
C GLN A 144 15.91 15.84 21.47
N LEU A 145 17.14 15.78 21.02
CA LEU A 145 17.72 14.62 20.33
C LEU A 145 18.63 13.83 21.27
N ASN A 146 19.08 12.66 20.84
CA ASN A 146 20.08 11.88 21.56
C ASN A 146 21.45 12.58 21.52
N GLY A 147 21.67 13.60 22.34
CA GLY A 147 22.94 14.28 22.50
C GLY A 147 22.93 15.79 22.26
N GLU A 148 21.89 16.33 21.67
CA GLU A 148 21.77 17.76 21.39
C GLU A 148 20.31 18.24 21.35
N THR A 149 20.13 19.55 21.33
CA THR A 149 18.82 20.19 21.15
C THR A 149 18.85 21.08 19.91
N VAL A 150 17.84 20.97 19.07
CA VAL A 150 17.65 21.81 17.88
C VAL A 150 16.31 22.54 17.94
N SER A 151 16.18 23.62 17.18
CA SER A 151 14.92 24.37 17.05
C SER A 151 14.56 24.61 15.58
N ALA A 152 13.27 24.79 15.33
CA ALA A 152 12.76 25.08 14.00
C ALA A 152 11.48 25.92 14.06
N ASP A 153 11.22 26.65 12.98
CA ASP A 153 9.95 27.36 12.79
C ASP A 153 8.83 26.39 12.46
N SER A 154 9.15 25.34 11.68
CA SER A 154 8.20 24.32 11.24
C SER A 154 8.69 22.91 11.54
N LEU A 155 7.74 22.02 11.85
CA LEU A 155 7.96 20.60 12.11
C LEU A 155 7.13 19.75 11.15
N VAL A 156 7.80 18.87 10.40
CA VAL A 156 7.16 17.96 9.44
C VAL A 156 7.31 16.52 9.92
N ILE A 157 6.18 15.85 10.11
CA ILE A 157 6.12 14.44 10.51
C ILE A 157 5.95 13.57 9.25
N ALA A 158 6.98 12.82 8.93
CA ALA A 158 7.07 11.90 7.78
C ALA A 158 7.44 10.48 8.24
N SER A 159 6.99 10.10 9.43
CA SER A 159 7.41 8.87 10.14
C SER A 159 6.82 7.58 9.55
N GLY A 160 5.88 7.68 8.60
CA GLY A 160 5.17 6.53 8.06
C GLY A 160 4.15 5.94 9.04
N GLY A 161 3.74 4.70 8.77
CA GLY A 161 2.79 3.95 9.58
C GLY A 161 3.45 2.84 10.41
N LEU A 162 2.66 1.81 10.75
CA LEU A 162 3.06 0.68 11.60
C LEU A 162 3.47 -0.56 10.81
N SER A 163 3.25 -0.58 9.49
CA SER A 163 3.58 -1.73 8.65
C SER A 163 5.08 -1.96 8.55
N MET A 164 5.49 -3.24 8.50
CA MET A 164 6.89 -3.67 8.46
C MET A 164 7.72 -3.16 9.66
N PRO A 165 7.39 -3.55 10.89
CA PRO A 165 8.08 -3.05 12.09
C PRO A 165 9.58 -3.34 12.10
N GLY A 166 10.03 -4.42 11.43
CA GLY A 166 11.44 -4.72 11.23
C GLY A 166 12.23 -3.66 10.44
N LEU A 167 11.54 -2.77 9.73
CA LEU A 167 12.13 -1.62 9.03
C LEU A 167 12.06 -0.32 9.84
N GLY A 168 11.72 -0.40 11.13
CA GLY A 168 11.68 0.74 12.05
C GLY A 168 10.37 1.51 12.05
N ALA A 169 9.27 0.91 11.60
CA ALA A 169 7.95 1.47 11.78
C ALA A 169 7.65 1.66 13.29
N SER A 170 7.05 2.79 13.64
CA SER A 170 6.74 3.12 15.03
C SER A 170 5.51 4.04 15.11
N PRO A 171 4.83 4.09 16.26
CA PRO A 171 3.70 4.98 16.48
C PRO A 171 4.12 6.45 16.73
N PHE A 172 5.36 6.81 16.52
CA PHE A 172 5.91 8.13 16.84
C PHE A 172 5.05 9.27 16.29
N GLY A 173 4.71 9.23 14.99
CA GLY A 173 3.94 10.30 14.36
C GLY A 173 2.51 10.42 14.93
N TYR A 174 1.89 9.31 15.32
CA TYR A 174 0.59 9.32 15.97
C TYR A 174 0.66 9.93 17.37
N LYS A 175 1.71 9.61 18.14
CA LYS A 175 1.94 10.20 19.46
C LYS A 175 2.16 11.71 19.38
N ILE A 176 2.89 12.18 18.37
CA ILE A 176 3.07 13.64 18.15
C ILE A 176 1.72 14.28 17.79
N ALA A 177 0.92 13.66 16.92
CA ALA A 177 -0.41 14.19 16.60
C ALA A 177 -1.29 14.31 17.86
N GLU A 178 -1.37 13.26 18.67
CA GLU A 178 -2.13 13.24 19.93
C GLU A 178 -1.59 14.26 20.95
N GLN A 179 -0.26 14.40 21.08
CA GLN A 179 0.40 15.39 21.95
C GLN A 179 -0.05 16.82 21.63
N PHE A 180 -0.24 17.12 20.35
CA PHE A 180 -0.69 18.44 19.89
C PHE A 180 -2.21 18.53 19.69
N GLY A 181 -2.97 17.55 20.21
CA GLY A 181 -4.43 17.58 20.25
C GLY A 181 -5.12 17.20 18.94
N LEU A 182 -4.39 16.62 17.96
CA LEU A 182 -4.99 16.12 16.74
C LEU A 182 -5.58 14.73 16.97
N LYS A 183 -6.71 14.46 16.33
CA LYS A 183 -7.34 13.16 16.33
C LYS A 183 -6.55 12.17 15.48
N VAL A 184 -6.33 10.98 16.02
CA VAL A 184 -5.78 9.84 15.31
C VAL A 184 -6.86 8.77 15.17
N LEU A 185 -7.15 8.38 13.94
CA LEU A 185 -8.13 7.32 13.64
C LEU A 185 -7.53 5.95 13.96
N PRO A 186 -8.35 4.97 14.36
CA PRO A 186 -7.88 3.61 14.60
C PRO A 186 -7.11 3.07 13.40
N THR A 187 -5.96 2.48 13.67
CA THR A 187 -5.09 1.91 12.63
C THR A 187 -5.29 0.41 12.50
N ARG A 188 -5.16 -0.10 11.30
CA ARG A 188 -5.10 -1.54 11.00
C ARG A 188 -4.20 -1.82 9.80
N ALA A 189 -3.76 -3.07 9.69
CA ALA A 189 -2.97 -3.52 8.54
C ALA A 189 -3.81 -3.43 7.26
N GLY A 190 -3.22 -2.91 6.20
CA GLY A 190 -3.77 -2.86 4.85
C GLY A 190 -2.82 -3.47 3.82
N LEU A 191 -3.32 -3.85 2.66
CA LEU A 191 -2.57 -4.60 1.65
C LEU A 191 -1.83 -5.77 2.31
N VAL A 192 -2.61 -6.66 2.95
CA VAL A 192 -2.12 -7.70 3.84
C VAL A 192 -2.80 -9.03 3.54
N PRO A 193 -2.09 -10.18 3.62
CA PRO A 193 -2.67 -11.49 3.43
C PRO A 193 -3.75 -11.81 4.49
N PHE A 194 -4.77 -12.57 4.08
CA PHE A 194 -5.75 -13.16 4.97
C PHE A 194 -5.25 -14.44 5.61
N THR A 195 -5.58 -14.63 6.88
CA THR A 195 -5.50 -15.93 7.56
C THR A 195 -6.84 -16.66 7.47
N LEU A 196 -6.81 -17.99 7.42
CA LEU A 196 -7.99 -18.82 7.37
C LEU A 196 -8.17 -19.63 8.66
N HIS A 197 -9.43 -19.93 8.99
CA HIS A 197 -9.75 -20.87 10.05
C HIS A 197 -9.15 -22.25 9.79
N LYS A 198 -8.69 -22.92 10.83
CA LYS A 198 -7.95 -24.16 10.75
C LYS A 198 -8.61 -25.23 9.86
N PRO A 199 -9.91 -25.54 9.95
CA PRO A 199 -10.53 -26.56 9.10
C PRO A 199 -10.38 -26.27 7.60
N LEU A 200 -10.65 -25.04 7.18
CA LEU A 200 -10.50 -24.63 5.77
C LEU A 200 -9.03 -24.61 5.35
N LEU A 201 -8.17 -24.12 6.23
CA LEU A 201 -6.71 -24.08 5.97
C LEU A 201 -6.14 -25.48 5.74
N GLU A 202 -6.53 -26.47 6.55
CA GLU A 202 -6.11 -27.87 6.40
C GLU A 202 -6.60 -28.48 5.09
N GLN A 203 -7.82 -28.14 4.65
CA GLN A 203 -8.36 -28.58 3.37
C GLN A 203 -7.57 -28.02 2.18
N LEU A 204 -7.10 -26.78 2.28
CA LEU A 204 -6.42 -26.07 1.20
C LEU A 204 -4.89 -26.14 1.27
N GLN A 205 -4.30 -26.83 2.26
CA GLN A 205 -2.85 -26.85 2.49
C GLN A 205 -2.03 -27.34 1.30
N THR A 206 -2.60 -28.25 0.49
CA THR A 206 -1.96 -28.79 -0.72
C THR A 206 -1.82 -27.75 -1.84
N LEU A 207 -2.54 -26.62 -1.74
CA LEU A 207 -2.55 -25.54 -2.72
C LEU A 207 -1.49 -24.46 -2.45
N SER A 208 -0.75 -24.54 -1.35
CA SER A 208 0.30 -23.55 -1.05
C SER A 208 1.23 -23.34 -2.25
N GLY A 209 1.37 -22.06 -2.66
CA GLY A 209 2.12 -21.65 -3.84
C GLY A 209 1.33 -21.66 -5.15
N VAL A 210 0.07 -22.12 -5.18
CA VAL A 210 -0.80 -22.04 -6.37
C VAL A 210 -1.35 -20.62 -6.51
N SER A 211 -1.19 -20.05 -7.70
CA SER A 211 -1.73 -18.73 -8.09
C SER A 211 -2.86 -18.90 -9.11
N VAL A 212 -3.95 -18.14 -8.95
CA VAL A 212 -5.15 -18.24 -9.80
C VAL A 212 -5.62 -16.84 -10.15
N PRO A 213 -5.77 -16.49 -11.44
CA PRO A 213 -6.49 -15.27 -11.84
C PRO A 213 -7.91 -15.29 -11.26
N SER A 214 -8.27 -14.25 -10.54
CA SER A 214 -9.53 -14.23 -9.76
C SER A 214 -10.16 -12.84 -9.76
N ALA A 215 -11.44 -12.77 -9.43
CA ALA A 215 -12.10 -11.54 -9.00
C ALA A 215 -12.56 -11.73 -7.56
N ILE A 216 -12.18 -10.83 -6.67
CA ILE A 216 -12.57 -10.87 -5.25
C ILE A 216 -13.43 -9.66 -4.94
N THR A 217 -14.59 -9.91 -4.35
CA THR A 217 -15.58 -8.89 -4.00
C THR A 217 -15.74 -8.80 -2.49
N ALA A 218 -15.63 -7.60 -1.93
CA ALA A 218 -15.94 -7.31 -0.53
C ALA A 218 -17.45 -7.09 -0.34
N GLU A 219 -17.93 -7.07 0.92
CA GLU A 219 -19.35 -6.87 1.23
C GLU A 219 -19.89 -5.48 0.79
N ASP A 220 -19.02 -4.48 0.71
CA ASP A 220 -19.38 -3.14 0.19
C ASP A 220 -19.52 -3.07 -1.34
N GLY A 221 -19.28 -4.18 -2.04
CA GLY A 221 -19.36 -4.29 -3.49
C GLY A 221 -18.07 -3.95 -4.24
N THR A 222 -17.00 -3.57 -3.54
CA THR A 222 -15.68 -3.33 -4.17
C THR A 222 -15.12 -4.62 -4.74
N VAL A 223 -14.61 -4.57 -5.97
CA VAL A 223 -14.06 -5.72 -6.69
C VAL A 223 -12.64 -5.46 -7.17
N PHE A 224 -11.75 -6.43 -6.96
CA PHE A 224 -10.43 -6.45 -7.58
C PHE A 224 -10.24 -7.72 -8.42
N ARG A 225 -9.75 -7.53 -9.64
CA ARG A 225 -9.47 -8.59 -10.62
C ARG A 225 -7.96 -8.72 -10.83
N GLU A 226 -7.36 -9.59 -10.06
CA GLU A 226 -5.93 -9.91 -10.10
C GLU A 226 -5.71 -11.36 -9.62
N ASN A 227 -4.47 -11.80 -9.51
CA ASN A 227 -4.18 -13.13 -9.01
C ASN A 227 -4.45 -13.27 -7.51
N LEU A 228 -5.08 -14.38 -7.13
CA LEU A 228 -5.14 -14.92 -5.78
C LEU A 228 -4.01 -15.94 -5.63
N LEU A 229 -3.32 -15.92 -4.49
CA LEU A 229 -2.27 -16.88 -4.13
C LEU A 229 -2.67 -17.64 -2.87
N PHE A 230 -2.70 -18.96 -2.95
CA PHE A 230 -2.84 -19.83 -1.77
C PHE A 230 -1.52 -19.90 -1.02
N THR A 231 -1.56 -19.75 0.29
CA THR A 231 -0.38 -19.85 1.17
C THR A 231 -0.60 -20.85 2.29
N HIS A 232 0.45 -21.16 3.02
CA HIS A 232 0.36 -22.04 4.20
C HIS A 232 -0.40 -21.41 5.39
N ARG A 233 -0.73 -20.12 5.34
CA ARG A 233 -1.52 -19.41 6.37
C ARG A 233 -2.91 -19.02 5.91
N GLY A 234 -3.16 -19.03 4.61
CA GLY A 234 -4.43 -18.61 4.06
C GLY A 234 -4.33 -18.15 2.62
N LEU A 235 -4.76 -16.94 2.36
CA LEU A 235 -4.85 -16.35 1.04
C LEU A 235 -4.01 -15.09 0.94
N SER A 236 -3.32 -14.93 -0.17
CA SER A 236 -2.50 -13.77 -0.51
C SER A 236 -2.61 -13.46 -2.01
N GLY A 237 -1.63 -12.79 -2.57
CA GLY A 237 -1.63 -12.34 -3.96
C GLY A 237 -2.29 -10.98 -4.13
N PRO A 238 -2.10 -10.33 -5.28
CA PRO A 238 -2.55 -8.94 -5.50
C PRO A 238 -4.04 -8.73 -5.22
N ALA A 239 -4.92 -9.62 -5.66
CA ALA A 239 -6.36 -9.51 -5.44
C ALA A 239 -6.72 -9.52 -3.95
N VAL A 240 -6.07 -10.37 -3.17
CA VAL A 240 -6.29 -10.48 -1.71
C VAL A 240 -5.72 -9.27 -0.99
N LEU A 241 -4.50 -8.82 -1.33
CA LEU A 241 -3.90 -7.63 -0.74
C LEU A 241 -4.80 -6.41 -0.97
N GLN A 242 -5.29 -6.19 -2.18
CA GLN A 242 -6.21 -5.10 -2.51
C GLN A 242 -7.50 -5.16 -1.68
N ILE A 243 -8.18 -6.29 -1.69
CA ILE A 243 -9.47 -6.43 -1.03
C ILE A 243 -9.37 -6.37 0.50
N SER A 244 -8.21 -6.72 1.08
CA SER A 244 -7.98 -6.67 2.53
C SER A 244 -8.16 -5.27 3.11
N SER A 245 -7.92 -4.23 2.31
CA SER A 245 -8.13 -2.84 2.72
C SER A 245 -9.61 -2.45 2.81
N TYR A 246 -10.50 -3.19 2.15
CA TYR A 246 -11.95 -2.98 2.15
C TYR A 246 -12.72 -3.94 3.07
N TRP A 247 -12.10 -5.06 3.43
CA TRP A 247 -12.67 -6.06 4.33
C TRP A 247 -12.63 -5.60 5.80
N GLN A 248 -13.71 -5.86 6.53
CA GLN A 248 -13.79 -5.65 7.97
C GLN A 248 -13.80 -7.01 8.71
N PRO A 249 -13.25 -7.08 9.94
CA PRO A 249 -13.28 -8.31 10.74
C PRO A 249 -14.69 -8.89 10.88
N GLY A 250 -14.83 -10.15 10.52
CA GLY A 250 -16.10 -10.88 10.55
C GLY A 250 -16.89 -10.91 9.25
N GLU A 251 -16.52 -10.08 8.27
CA GLU A 251 -17.14 -10.08 6.95
C GLU A 251 -16.67 -11.25 6.07
N PHE A 252 -17.46 -11.56 5.06
CA PHE A 252 -17.09 -12.48 3.99
C PHE A 252 -16.45 -11.72 2.83
N VAL A 253 -15.66 -12.44 2.04
CA VAL A 253 -15.31 -12.05 0.67
C VAL A 253 -15.84 -13.12 -0.28
N THR A 254 -16.23 -12.71 -1.48
CA THR A 254 -16.68 -13.62 -2.53
C THR A 254 -15.61 -13.72 -3.60
N VAL A 255 -15.18 -14.92 -3.91
CA VAL A 255 -14.11 -15.21 -4.86
C VAL A 255 -14.68 -15.85 -6.12
N ASN A 256 -14.48 -15.22 -7.26
CA ASN A 256 -14.67 -15.83 -8.59
C ASN A 256 -13.30 -16.32 -9.08
N LEU A 257 -13.15 -17.63 -9.20
CA LEU A 257 -11.91 -18.28 -9.66
C LEU A 257 -11.80 -18.33 -11.19
N LEU A 258 -12.85 -17.89 -11.91
CA LEU A 258 -12.94 -17.91 -13.37
C LEU A 258 -13.52 -16.60 -13.92
N PRO A 259 -12.93 -15.43 -13.59
CA PRO A 259 -13.54 -14.13 -13.90
C PRO A 259 -13.62 -13.84 -15.41
N GLU A 260 -12.82 -14.51 -16.22
CA GLU A 260 -12.77 -14.33 -17.68
C GLU A 260 -13.49 -15.45 -18.44
N CYS A 261 -14.13 -16.40 -17.74
CA CYS A 261 -14.78 -17.57 -18.34
C CYS A 261 -16.26 -17.65 -17.93
N ASP A 262 -17.16 -17.65 -18.90
CA ASP A 262 -18.52 -18.12 -18.66
C ASP A 262 -18.49 -19.65 -18.55
N LEU A 263 -18.40 -20.14 -17.31
CA LEU A 263 -18.21 -21.56 -17.04
C LEU A 263 -19.38 -22.40 -17.54
N ASP A 264 -20.62 -21.89 -17.46
CA ASP A 264 -21.79 -22.63 -17.92
C ASP A 264 -21.75 -22.82 -19.45
N ALA A 265 -21.52 -21.76 -20.19
CA ALA A 265 -21.35 -21.80 -21.64
C ALA A 265 -20.18 -22.69 -22.05
N PHE A 266 -19.03 -22.58 -21.37
CA PHE A 266 -17.85 -23.39 -21.63
C PHE A 266 -18.12 -24.88 -21.43
N LEU A 267 -18.77 -25.28 -20.33
CA LEU A 267 -19.10 -26.68 -20.06
C LEU A 267 -20.08 -27.25 -21.10
N ASN A 268 -21.06 -26.47 -21.54
CA ASN A 268 -22.01 -26.89 -22.58
C ASN A 268 -21.34 -27.09 -23.93
N GLU A 269 -20.43 -26.20 -24.32
CA GLU A 269 -19.62 -26.33 -25.53
C GLU A 269 -18.74 -27.60 -25.47
N GLN A 270 -18.01 -27.79 -24.38
CA GLN A 270 -17.14 -28.95 -24.20
C GLN A 270 -17.93 -30.26 -24.15
N ARG A 271 -19.12 -30.27 -23.55
CA ARG A 271 -20.01 -31.43 -23.54
C ARG A 271 -20.42 -31.82 -24.95
N THR A 272 -20.71 -30.84 -25.80
CA THR A 272 -21.07 -31.09 -27.21
C THR A 272 -19.89 -31.65 -27.99
N ALA A 273 -18.70 -31.09 -27.83
CA ALA A 273 -17.51 -31.49 -28.58
C ALA A 273 -16.87 -32.80 -28.04
N HIS A 274 -16.86 -32.97 -26.70
CA HIS A 274 -16.14 -34.05 -26.02
C HIS A 274 -16.94 -34.68 -24.87
N PRO A 275 -18.11 -35.31 -25.14
CA PRO A 275 -19.04 -35.79 -24.11
C PRO A 275 -18.44 -36.83 -23.15
N ASN A 276 -17.45 -37.58 -23.58
CA ASN A 276 -16.78 -38.59 -22.75
C ASN A 276 -15.59 -38.07 -21.95
N GLN A 277 -15.18 -36.81 -22.15
CA GLN A 277 -14.08 -36.20 -21.40
C GLN A 277 -14.47 -36.09 -19.93
N SER A 278 -13.52 -36.36 -19.02
CA SER A 278 -13.75 -36.16 -17.57
C SER A 278 -13.90 -34.67 -17.24
N LEU A 279 -14.80 -34.37 -16.33
CA LEU A 279 -15.00 -32.99 -15.84
C LEU A 279 -13.69 -32.41 -15.29
N LYS A 280 -12.90 -33.21 -14.56
CA LYS A 280 -11.58 -32.83 -14.04
C LYS A 280 -10.66 -32.31 -15.16
N ASN A 281 -10.53 -33.04 -16.28
CA ASN A 281 -9.68 -32.63 -17.36
C ASN A 281 -10.21 -31.41 -18.11
N THR A 282 -11.52 -31.25 -18.18
CA THR A 282 -12.16 -30.08 -18.77
C THR A 282 -11.89 -28.82 -17.93
N LEU A 283 -12.08 -28.89 -16.62
CA LEU A 283 -11.79 -27.77 -15.73
C LEU A 283 -10.30 -27.40 -15.67
N ALA A 284 -9.41 -28.40 -15.82
CA ALA A 284 -7.97 -28.17 -15.88
C ALA A 284 -7.50 -27.38 -17.12
N MET A 285 -8.38 -27.17 -18.11
CA MET A 285 -8.13 -26.26 -19.24
C MET A 285 -8.22 -24.79 -18.82
N GLN A 286 -8.94 -24.48 -17.74
CA GLN A 286 -9.22 -23.12 -17.26
C GLN A 286 -8.58 -22.84 -15.90
N LEU A 287 -8.37 -23.86 -15.07
CA LEU A 287 -7.88 -23.75 -13.68
C LEU A 287 -6.58 -24.53 -13.49
N PRO A 288 -5.72 -24.13 -12.55
CA PRO A 288 -4.55 -24.92 -12.18
C PRO A 288 -4.95 -26.36 -11.80
N LYS A 289 -4.24 -27.33 -12.38
CA LYS A 289 -4.53 -28.76 -12.15
C LYS A 289 -4.59 -29.13 -10.66
N ARG A 290 -3.65 -28.61 -9.84
CA ARG A 290 -3.63 -28.85 -8.39
C ARG A 290 -4.90 -28.35 -7.70
N LEU A 291 -5.46 -27.24 -8.14
CA LEU A 291 -6.71 -26.70 -7.61
C LEU A 291 -7.88 -27.62 -7.92
N VAL A 292 -8.00 -28.05 -9.18
CA VAL A 292 -9.06 -29.00 -9.61
C VAL A 292 -8.95 -30.31 -8.83
N GLU A 293 -7.76 -30.86 -8.66
CA GLU A 293 -7.51 -32.07 -7.87
C GLU A 293 -7.89 -31.92 -6.38
N CYS A 294 -7.54 -30.79 -5.78
CA CYS A 294 -7.91 -30.51 -4.40
C CYS A 294 -9.44 -30.41 -4.22
N LEU A 295 -10.12 -29.67 -5.10
CA LEU A 295 -11.57 -29.49 -5.05
C LEU A 295 -12.32 -30.83 -5.30
N GLN A 296 -11.78 -31.68 -6.17
CA GLN A 296 -12.31 -33.02 -6.39
C GLN A 296 -12.13 -33.91 -5.14
N ALA A 297 -10.94 -33.88 -4.53
CA ALA A 297 -10.70 -34.62 -3.28
C ALA A 297 -11.60 -34.17 -2.11
N LEU A 298 -12.02 -32.91 -2.11
CA LEU A 298 -12.96 -32.33 -1.16
C LEU A 298 -14.44 -32.62 -1.51
N GLY A 299 -14.69 -33.30 -2.62
CA GLY A 299 -16.06 -33.62 -3.08
C GLY A 299 -16.82 -32.42 -3.67
N GLN A 300 -16.13 -31.32 -3.97
CA GLN A 300 -16.73 -30.12 -4.56
C GLN A 300 -16.80 -30.18 -6.09
N ILE A 301 -16.00 -31.05 -6.69
CA ILE A 301 -16.04 -31.37 -8.11
C ILE A 301 -16.37 -32.87 -8.23
N PRO A 302 -17.49 -33.25 -8.88
CA PRO A 302 -17.85 -34.65 -9.05
C PRO A 302 -16.88 -35.37 -10.02
N ASP A 303 -16.63 -36.66 -9.76
CA ASP A 303 -15.79 -37.50 -10.61
C ASP A 303 -16.64 -38.16 -11.71
N VAL A 304 -17.02 -37.37 -12.71
CA VAL A 304 -17.90 -37.79 -13.80
C VAL A 304 -17.36 -37.30 -15.15
N SER A 305 -17.88 -37.92 -16.23
CA SER A 305 -17.70 -37.38 -17.59
C SER A 305 -18.70 -36.26 -17.86
N LEU A 306 -18.43 -35.41 -18.86
CA LEU A 306 -19.31 -34.27 -19.19
C LEU A 306 -20.75 -34.71 -19.54
N LYS A 307 -20.92 -35.84 -20.19
CA LYS A 307 -22.27 -36.39 -20.48
C LYS A 307 -23.05 -36.85 -19.26
N GLN A 308 -22.35 -37.17 -18.16
CA GLN A 308 -22.97 -37.61 -16.89
C GLN A 308 -23.29 -36.45 -15.97
N LEU A 309 -22.67 -35.30 -16.18
CA LEU A 309 -22.92 -34.09 -15.38
C LEU A 309 -24.33 -33.59 -15.65
N ASN A 310 -25.22 -33.67 -14.67
CA ASN A 310 -26.58 -33.16 -14.77
C ASN A 310 -26.65 -31.64 -14.54
N SER A 311 -27.78 -31.03 -14.90
CA SER A 311 -27.97 -29.57 -14.82
C SER A 311 -27.79 -29.03 -13.41
N ARG A 312 -28.29 -29.73 -12.38
CA ARG A 312 -28.18 -29.31 -10.97
C ARG A 312 -26.73 -29.37 -10.49
N GLU A 313 -25.99 -30.39 -10.83
CA GLU A 313 -24.56 -30.53 -10.51
C GLU A 313 -23.76 -29.43 -11.22
N GLN A 314 -24.10 -29.10 -12.47
CA GLN A 314 -23.48 -28.01 -13.22
C GLN A 314 -23.73 -26.64 -12.56
N GLU A 315 -24.97 -26.34 -12.17
CA GLU A 315 -25.32 -25.11 -11.45
C GLU A 315 -24.56 -24.99 -10.14
N MET A 316 -24.50 -26.07 -9.34
CA MET A 316 -23.72 -26.10 -8.09
C MET A 316 -22.23 -25.89 -8.32
N LEU A 317 -21.68 -26.47 -9.39
CA LEU A 317 -20.27 -26.31 -9.75
C LEU A 317 -19.97 -24.87 -10.16
N VAL A 318 -20.84 -24.25 -10.97
CA VAL A 318 -20.72 -22.85 -11.36
C VAL A 318 -20.73 -21.96 -10.13
N GLU A 319 -21.69 -22.15 -9.23
CA GLU A 319 -21.78 -21.39 -7.96
C GLU A 319 -20.53 -21.58 -7.11
N THR A 320 -20.04 -22.80 -6.95
CA THR A 320 -18.83 -23.10 -6.15
C THR A 320 -17.58 -22.41 -6.70
N LEU A 321 -17.41 -22.34 -8.00
CA LEU A 321 -16.19 -21.81 -8.62
C LEU A 321 -16.26 -20.29 -8.90
N THR A 322 -17.45 -19.72 -9.02
CA THR A 322 -17.62 -18.29 -9.35
C THR A 322 -18.12 -17.43 -8.20
N ASN A 323 -18.68 -18.06 -7.13
CA ASN A 323 -19.21 -17.38 -5.95
C ASN A 323 -18.71 -18.02 -4.64
N TRP A 324 -17.45 -18.43 -4.62
CA TRP A 324 -16.87 -19.04 -3.43
C TRP A 324 -16.80 -18.01 -2.28
N ARG A 325 -17.64 -18.22 -1.27
CA ARG A 325 -17.68 -17.35 -0.08
C ARG A 325 -16.66 -17.81 0.95
N VAL A 326 -15.77 -16.90 1.32
CA VAL A 326 -14.72 -17.12 2.31
C VAL A 326 -14.87 -16.10 3.43
N GLN A 327 -14.88 -16.57 4.67
CA GLN A 327 -14.77 -15.71 5.84
C GLN A 327 -13.34 -15.81 6.38
N PRO A 328 -12.50 -14.78 6.17
CA PRO A 328 -11.17 -14.75 6.76
C PRO A 328 -11.22 -14.80 8.28
N ASN A 329 -10.31 -15.53 8.91
CA ASN A 329 -10.13 -15.51 10.35
C ASN A 329 -9.56 -14.18 10.85
N GLY A 330 -8.82 -13.50 9.99
CA GLY A 330 -8.13 -12.25 10.23
C GLY A 330 -7.12 -11.97 9.13
N THR A 331 -6.14 -11.15 9.45
CA THR A 331 -5.00 -10.86 8.57
C THR A 331 -3.69 -11.29 9.23
N GLU A 332 -2.61 -11.33 8.47
CA GLU A 332 -1.26 -11.58 9.01
C GLU A 332 -0.70 -10.39 9.83
N GLY A 333 -1.43 -9.28 9.89
CA GLY A 333 -1.07 -8.09 10.67
C GLY A 333 0.07 -7.27 10.06
N TYR A 334 0.57 -6.31 10.84
CA TYR A 334 1.56 -5.32 10.37
C TYR A 334 2.88 -5.92 9.89
N ARG A 335 3.24 -7.11 10.33
CA ARG A 335 4.52 -7.74 9.96
C ARG A 335 4.65 -7.97 8.46
N THR A 336 3.54 -8.30 7.80
CA THR A 336 3.49 -8.60 6.36
C THR A 336 2.65 -7.59 5.58
N ALA A 337 1.96 -6.67 6.25
CA ALA A 337 1.21 -5.61 5.60
C ALA A 337 2.13 -4.65 4.86
N GLU A 338 1.75 -4.24 3.66
CA GLU A 338 2.50 -3.21 2.94
C GLU A 338 2.22 -1.81 3.47
N VAL A 339 1.01 -1.57 3.98
CA VAL A 339 0.55 -0.26 4.45
C VAL A 339 -0.24 -0.34 5.75
N THR A 340 -0.44 0.82 6.37
CA THR A 340 -1.30 1.03 7.53
C THR A 340 -2.51 1.86 7.09
N LEU A 341 -3.71 1.33 7.33
CA LEU A 341 -4.97 2.07 7.19
C LEU A 341 -5.23 2.88 8.45
N GLY A 342 -5.94 4.00 8.32
CA GLY A 342 -6.15 4.94 9.42
C GLY A 342 -4.94 5.84 9.63
N GLY A 343 -4.80 6.42 10.81
CA GLY A 343 -3.74 7.36 11.17
C GLY A 343 -4.28 8.76 11.46
N VAL A 344 -3.48 9.79 11.28
CA VAL A 344 -3.88 11.18 11.57
C VAL A 344 -5.09 11.57 10.74
N ASP A 345 -6.16 12.00 11.41
CA ASP A 345 -7.42 12.39 10.74
C ASP A 345 -7.18 13.59 9.83
N THR A 346 -7.41 13.39 8.54
CA THR A 346 -7.20 14.42 7.52
C THR A 346 -8.14 15.62 7.66
N ASN A 347 -9.24 15.52 8.42
CA ASN A 347 -10.07 16.66 8.76
C ASN A 347 -9.35 17.67 9.67
N GLU A 348 -8.35 17.24 10.41
CA GLU A 348 -7.48 18.09 11.24
C GLU A 348 -6.44 18.85 10.41
N LEU A 349 -6.27 18.50 9.13
CA LEU A 349 -5.21 18.99 8.26
C LEU A 349 -5.74 19.82 7.10
N SER A 350 -4.91 20.72 6.59
CA SER A 350 -5.15 21.42 5.33
C SER A 350 -4.81 20.51 4.14
N SER A 351 -5.76 20.27 3.25
CA SER A 351 -5.53 19.49 2.03
C SER A 351 -4.60 20.19 1.01
N ARG A 352 -4.38 21.49 1.18
CA ARG A 352 -3.50 22.28 0.33
C ARG A 352 -2.06 22.23 0.81
N THR A 353 -1.84 22.33 2.13
CA THR A 353 -0.51 22.53 2.73
C THR A 353 0.00 21.35 3.55
N MET A 354 -0.87 20.41 3.88
CA MET A 354 -0.60 19.31 4.85
C MET A 354 -0.38 19.79 6.28
N GLU A 355 -0.62 21.06 6.57
CA GLU A 355 -0.47 21.68 7.89
C GLU A 355 -1.66 21.35 8.80
N ALA A 356 -1.38 21.14 10.07
CA ALA A 356 -2.41 21.02 11.11
C ALA A 356 -3.18 22.36 11.26
N ARG A 357 -4.52 22.32 11.16
CA ARG A 357 -5.36 23.53 11.11
C ARG A 357 -5.25 24.40 12.37
N ASN A 358 -5.08 23.75 13.51
CA ASN A 358 -5.07 24.42 14.82
C ASN A 358 -3.68 24.46 15.48
N VAL A 359 -2.64 23.99 14.79
CA VAL A 359 -1.26 23.95 15.30
C VAL A 359 -0.33 24.50 14.22
N PRO A 360 -0.13 25.82 14.16
CA PRO A 360 0.71 26.44 13.14
C PRO A 360 2.12 25.87 13.10
N GLY A 361 2.62 25.63 11.89
CA GLY A 361 3.94 25.10 11.63
C GLY A 361 4.07 23.59 11.85
N LEU A 362 3.00 22.85 12.16
CA LEU A 362 3.02 21.39 12.27
C LEU A 362 2.41 20.74 11.01
N TYR A 363 3.19 19.92 10.35
CA TYR A 363 2.81 19.26 9.10
C TYR A 363 2.88 17.75 9.22
N PHE A 364 2.00 17.05 8.50
CA PHE A 364 2.02 15.59 8.37
C PHE A 364 2.03 15.21 6.89
N ILE A 365 2.91 14.31 6.46
CA ILE A 365 3.04 13.88 5.07
C ILE A 365 3.20 12.36 4.94
N GLY A 366 2.75 11.81 3.83
CA GLY A 366 2.85 10.38 3.53
C GLY A 366 1.88 9.52 4.34
N GLU A 367 2.31 8.32 4.66
CA GLU A 367 1.47 7.25 5.22
C GLU A 367 1.01 7.49 6.68
N VAL A 368 1.59 8.44 7.39
CA VAL A 368 1.17 8.78 8.76
C VAL A 368 -0.25 9.34 8.81
N MET A 369 -0.73 9.91 7.70
CA MET A 369 -2.11 10.40 7.55
C MET A 369 -3.06 9.29 7.14
N ASP A 370 -4.36 9.46 7.42
CA ASP A 370 -5.44 8.61 6.92
C ASP A 370 -5.66 8.79 5.41
N VAL A 371 -4.67 8.41 4.62
CA VAL A 371 -4.74 8.30 3.16
C VAL A 371 -3.96 7.06 2.74
N THR A 372 -4.65 6.08 2.17
CA THR A 372 -4.07 4.80 1.78
C THR A 372 -4.42 4.49 0.33
N GLY A 373 -3.43 4.35 -0.51
CA GLY A 373 -3.58 3.99 -1.92
C GLY A 373 -3.70 2.49 -2.15
N TRP A 374 -4.17 2.13 -3.33
CA TRP A 374 -4.15 0.76 -3.82
C TRP A 374 -2.73 0.22 -3.96
N LEU A 375 -2.62 -1.09 -4.10
CA LEU A 375 -1.38 -1.77 -4.47
C LEU A 375 -0.92 -1.31 -5.85
N GLY A 376 0.38 -1.07 -6.01
CA GLY A 376 0.95 -0.81 -7.33
C GLY A 376 1.44 0.61 -7.57
N GLY A 377 2.10 1.23 -6.58
CA GLY A 377 2.77 2.53 -6.72
C GLY A 377 1.95 3.73 -6.22
N TYR A 378 0.67 3.53 -5.89
CA TYR A 378 -0.23 4.59 -5.43
C TYR A 378 0.22 5.21 -4.10
N ASN A 379 0.72 4.40 -3.15
CA ASN A 379 1.19 4.90 -1.87
C ASN A 379 2.48 5.71 -1.98
N PHE A 380 3.37 5.36 -2.90
CA PHE A 380 4.52 6.20 -3.22
C PHE A 380 4.08 7.51 -3.89
N GLN A 381 3.13 7.47 -4.82
CA GLN A 381 2.63 8.71 -5.42
C GLN A 381 2.02 9.64 -4.37
N TRP A 382 1.30 9.11 -3.38
CA TRP A 382 0.83 9.91 -2.25
C TRP A 382 1.99 10.50 -1.43
N ALA A 383 3.05 9.73 -1.19
CA ALA A 383 4.24 10.23 -0.52
C ALA A 383 4.85 11.42 -1.27
N TRP A 384 4.99 11.32 -2.60
CA TRP A 384 5.51 12.41 -3.44
C TRP A 384 4.59 13.63 -3.43
N ALA A 385 3.31 13.44 -3.68
CA ALA A 385 2.33 14.53 -3.79
C ALA A 385 2.14 15.29 -2.47
N SER A 386 2.01 14.60 -1.34
CA SER A 386 1.87 15.22 -0.02
C SER A 386 3.15 15.93 0.41
N ALA A 387 4.30 15.35 0.13
CA ALA A 387 5.60 15.94 0.41
C ALA A 387 5.81 17.23 -0.40
N TRP A 388 5.48 17.20 -1.68
CA TRP A 388 5.56 18.39 -2.53
C TRP A 388 4.63 19.50 -2.02
N ALA A 389 3.39 19.19 -1.68
CA ALA A 389 2.43 20.15 -1.17
C ALA A 389 2.93 20.84 0.12
N CYS A 390 3.51 20.08 1.04
CA CYS A 390 4.14 20.58 2.26
C CYS A 390 5.35 21.47 1.93
N ALA A 391 6.23 21.02 1.04
CA ALA A 391 7.43 21.78 0.66
C ALA A 391 7.08 23.15 0.03
N GLN A 392 6.01 23.22 -0.77
CA GLN A 392 5.53 24.50 -1.32
C GLN A 392 5.04 25.44 -0.20
N ALA A 393 4.30 24.90 0.79
CA ALA A 393 3.85 25.70 1.93
C ALA A 393 5.05 26.23 2.73
N LEU A 394 6.02 25.38 3.04
CA LEU A 394 7.26 25.79 3.72
C LEU A 394 8.03 26.89 2.94
N ALA A 395 7.97 26.88 1.60
CA ALA A 395 8.62 27.90 0.77
C ALA A 395 7.88 29.25 0.79
N GLU A 396 6.55 29.25 0.98
CA GLU A 396 5.71 30.47 1.03
C GLU A 396 5.80 31.19 2.38
N ASP A 397 6.14 30.51 3.47
CA ASP A 397 6.28 31.06 4.83
C ASP A 397 7.56 31.93 4.95
N LYS A 398 7.56 33.11 4.34
CA LYS A 398 8.66 34.11 4.44
C LYS A 398 8.29 35.27 5.34
#